data_7e25013d75a9c92f0e57ae4a50df4b85
#
_entry.id   7e25013d75a9c92f0e57ae4a50df4b85
#
_cell.length_a   1.000
_cell.length_b   1.000
_cell.length_c   1.000
_cell.angle_alpha   90.00
_cell.angle_beta   90.00
_cell.angle_gamma   90.00
#
_symmetry.space_group_name_H-M   'P 1'
#
loop_
_entity.id
_entity.type
_entity.pdbx_description
1 polymer ?
#
loop_
_entity_poly.entity_id
_entity_poly.type
_entity_poly.pdbx_seq_one_letter_code
_entity_poly.pdbx_strand_id
1 'polypeptide(L)'
;MDLSRVTTTEVLESPPETDRPATISAVATQTTKAREARLSRRRLVQRAAEFLNSHAAEGVRIGELSRVAGVSERTLRKAFQTVHGVSPKQFDLRERLSGARRALCQIDATRKTVTTIACEFGFFELGRFSRAYKAAFGESPSQTIKTHNAVVRGAW
;
A
#
# COMPACT_ATOMS: atom_id res chain seq x y z
N MET A 1 34.01 -13.77 83.87
CA MET A 1 35.35 -13.71 83.27
C MET A 1 35.16 -14.38 81.89
N ASP A 2 35.27 -13.85 80.77
CA ASP A 2 35.91 -12.63 80.28
C ASP A 2 35.23 -12.23 78.97
N LEU A 3 35.13 -10.97 78.74
CA LEU A 3 34.56 -10.35 77.58
C LEU A 3 35.55 -10.42 76.45
N SER A 4 35.10 -10.76 75.26
CA SER A 4 35.81 -10.32 74.03
C SER A 4 34.80 -10.01 72.95
N ARG A 5 34.66 -8.71 72.72
CA ARG A 5 33.97 -8.08 71.59
C ARG A 5 34.62 -8.50 70.30
N VAL A 6 33.79 -8.84 69.34
CA VAL A 6 34.17 -8.73 67.91
C VAL A 6 33.11 -7.89 67.22
N THR A 7 33.48 -6.67 66.94
CA THR A 7 32.73 -5.76 66.05
C THR A 7 33.03 -6.18 64.63
N THR A 8 32.05 -6.76 63.95
CA THR A 8 32.12 -6.92 62.47
C THR A 8 31.46 -5.70 61.88
N THR A 9 32.30 -4.85 61.29
CA THR A 9 31.85 -3.73 60.43
C THR A 9 31.38 -4.34 59.12
N GLU A 10 30.07 -4.32 58.95
CA GLU A 10 29.41 -4.67 57.70
C GLU A 10 29.64 -3.52 56.71
N VAL A 11 30.51 -3.74 55.75
CA VAL A 11 30.75 -2.84 54.65
C VAL A 11 29.53 -2.93 53.73
N LEU A 12 28.72 -1.89 53.71
CA LEU A 12 27.61 -1.73 52.79
C LEU A 12 28.19 -1.49 51.39
N GLU A 13 28.31 -2.55 50.61
CA GLU A 13 28.71 -2.50 49.21
C GLU A 13 27.54 -1.93 48.44
N SER A 14 27.67 -0.70 47.93
CA SER A 14 26.77 -0.07 47.01
C SER A 14 26.68 -0.90 45.73
N PRO A 15 25.50 -1.20 45.16
CA PRO A 15 25.44 -1.89 43.88
C PRO A 15 26.00 -1.04 42.76
N PRO A 16 26.64 -1.61 41.74
CA PRO A 16 27.22 -0.86 40.63
C PRO A 16 26.11 -0.10 39.91
N GLU A 17 26.33 1.19 39.76
CA GLU A 17 25.54 2.13 39.01
C GLU A 17 25.59 1.71 37.53
N THR A 18 24.59 0.88 37.15
CA THR A 18 24.45 0.38 35.78
C THR A 18 24.03 1.54 34.89
N ASP A 19 24.99 1.99 34.11
CA ASP A 19 24.93 2.92 32.99
C ASP A 19 23.68 2.70 32.09
N ARG A 20 22.59 3.42 32.37
CA ARG A 20 21.30 3.29 31.68
C ARG A 20 20.92 4.40 30.68
N PRO A 21 21.73 5.42 30.37
CA PRO A 21 21.30 6.41 29.37
C PRO A 21 21.65 6.05 27.93
N ALA A 22 22.67 5.25 27.65
CA ALA A 22 23.13 4.95 26.28
C ALA A 22 22.16 4.04 25.49
N THR A 23 21.53 3.09 26.15
CA THR A 23 20.64 2.09 25.50
C THR A 23 19.32 2.73 25.06
N ILE A 24 18.75 3.65 25.83
CA ILE A 24 17.49 4.34 25.53
C ILE A 24 17.68 5.31 24.34
N SER A 25 18.79 6.01 24.29
CA SER A 25 19.12 6.93 23.17
C SER A 25 19.29 6.18 21.85
N ALA A 26 19.98 5.04 21.84
CA ALA A 26 20.17 4.22 20.65
C ALA A 26 18.85 3.64 20.11
N VAL A 27 17.97 3.16 20.98
CA VAL A 27 16.64 2.65 20.60
C VAL A 27 15.76 3.77 20.03
N ALA A 28 15.75 4.94 20.65
CA ALA A 28 15.00 6.08 20.16
C ALA A 28 15.48 6.54 18.78
N THR A 29 16.79 6.59 18.55
CA THR A 29 17.39 6.96 17.25
C THR A 29 17.07 5.93 16.17
N GLN A 30 17.12 4.64 16.47
CA GLN A 30 16.74 3.56 15.54
C GLN A 30 15.26 3.63 15.17
N THR A 31 14.40 3.89 16.13
CA THR A 31 12.95 4.04 15.92
C THR A 31 12.64 5.22 15.02
N THR A 32 13.31 6.36 15.23
CA THR A 32 13.15 7.55 14.40
C THR A 32 13.60 7.30 12.96
N LYS A 33 14.78 6.70 12.75
CA LYS A 33 15.30 6.37 11.43
C LYS A 33 14.42 5.36 10.68
N ALA A 34 13.87 4.37 11.37
CA ALA A 34 12.93 3.42 10.80
C ALA A 34 11.61 4.08 10.38
N ARG A 35 11.11 5.03 11.20
CA ARG A 35 9.92 5.83 10.89
C ARG A 35 10.13 6.70 9.65
N GLU A 36 11.25 7.39 9.56
CA GLU A 36 11.61 8.22 8.40
C GLU A 36 11.71 7.39 7.11
N ALA A 37 12.39 6.24 7.17
CA ALA A 37 12.50 5.32 6.04
C ALA A 37 11.12 4.79 5.58
N ARG A 38 10.20 4.54 6.53
CA ARG A 38 8.82 4.14 6.23
C ARG A 38 8.03 5.28 5.56
N LEU A 39 8.16 6.50 6.04
CA LEU A 39 7.50 7.67 5.46
C LEU A 39 8.03 7.97 4.05
N SER A 40 9.33 7.92 3.84
CA SER A 40 9.97 8.11 2.54
C SER A 40 9.50 7.06 1.52
N ARG A 41 9.39 5.80 1.95
CA ARG A 41 8.88 4.70 1.10
C ARG A 41 7.41 4.90 0.73
N ARG A 42 6.56 5.34 1.67
CA ARG A 42 5.16 5.65 1.38
C ARG A 42 5.03 6.79 0.38
N ARG A 43 5.79 7.88 0.54
CA ARG A 43 5.80 9.02 -0.41
C ARG A 43 6.25 8.58 -1.80
N LEU A 44 7.25 7.72 -1.90
CA LEU A 44 7.71 7.13 -3.16
C LEU A 44 6.58 6.38 -3.86
N VAL A 45 5.91 5.46 -3.15
CA VAL A 45 4.83 4.64 -3.70
C VAL A 45 3.62 5.51 -4.07
N GLN A 46 3.29 6.51 -3.27
CA GLN A 46 2.20 7.45 -3.57
C GLN A 46 2.45 8.21 -4.88
N ARG A 47 3.63 8.80 -5.10
CA ARG A 47 3.96 9.47 -6.36
C ARG A 47 3.88 8.53 -7.57
N ALA A 48 4.36 7.30 -7.41
CA ALA A 48 4.26 6.29 -8.46
C ALA A 48 2.80 5.90 -8.74
N ALA A 49 1.95 5.78 -7.72
CA ALA A 49 0.53 5.49 -7.87
C ALA A 49 -0.22 6.64 -8.57
N GLU A 50 0.08 7.88 -8.22
CA GLU A 50 -0.49 9.08 -8.88
C GLU A 50 -0.14 9.08 -10.37
N PHE A 51 1.11 8.77 -10.73
CA PHE A 51 1.54 8.66 -12.12
C PHE A 51 0.80 7.53 -12.86
N LEU A 52 0.64 6.35 -12.26
CA LEU A 52 -0.13 5.25 -12.84
C LEU A 52 -1.58 5.64 -13.09
N ASN A 53 -2.20 6.34 -12.15
CA ASN A 53 -3.60 6.77 -12.28
C ASN A 53 -3.80 7.82 -13.39
N SER A 54 -2.85 8.74 -13.56
CA SER A 54 -2.92 9.75 -14.62
C SER A 54 -2.66 9.19 -16.03
N HIS A 55 -2.03 8.00 -16.14
CA HIS A 55 -1.71 7.32 -17.39
C HIS A 55 -2.42 5.95 -17.53
N ALA A 56 -3.57 5.79 -16.88
CA ALA A 56 -4.28 4.51 -16.82
C ALA A 56 -4.65 3.94 -18.19
N ALA A 57 -4.92 4.79 -19.19
CA ALA A 57 -5.28 4.39 -20.53
C ALA A 57 -4.06 3.93 -21.39
N GLU A 58 -2.86 4.38 -21.07
CA GLU A 58 -1.67 4.20 -21.93
C GLU A 58 -0.87 2.93 -21.61
N GLY A 59 -1.01 2.40 -20.40
CA GLY A 59 -0.27 1.21 -19.96
C GLY A 59 1.19 1.50 -19.67
N VAL A 60 1.50 1.94 -18.47
CA VAL A 60 2.84 2.35 -18.03
C VAL A 60 3.79 1.16 -17.87
N ARG A 61 5.00 1.27 -18.41
CA ARG A 61 6.08 0.30 -18.22
C ARG A 61 6.79 0.55 -16.90
N ILE A 62 7.24 -0.53 -16.24
CA ILE A 62 7.93 -0.44 -14.94
C ILE A 62 9.21 0.42 -15.00
N GLY A 63 9.93 0.38 -16.13
CA GLY A 63 11.13 1.20 -16.34
C GLY A 63 10.82 2.70 -16.40
N GLU A 64 9.69 3.08 -16.99
CA GLU A 64 9.20 4.46 -17.02
C GLU A 64 8.78 4.91 -15.60
N LEU A 65 8.01 4.09 -14.92
CA LEU A 65 7.58 4.35 -13.56
C LEU A 65 8.77 4.51 -12.60
N SER A 66 9.82 3.70 -12.76
CA SER A 66 11.04 3.79 -11.95
C SER A 66 11.81 5.09 -12.21
N ARG A 67 11.85 5.55 -13.47
CA ARG A 67 12.47 6.83 -13.85
C ARG A 67 11.73 8.01 -13.25
N VAL A 68 10.40 8.05 -13.35
CA VAL A 68 9.57 9.09 -12.72
C VAL A 68 9.71 9.09 -11.20
N ALA A 69 9.76 7.91 -10.60
CA ALA A 69 9.94 7.76 -9.16
C ALA A 69 11.37 8.08 -8.68
N GLY A 70 12.35 8.19 -9.58
CA GLY A 70 13.76 8.48 -9.25
C GLY A 70 14.47 7.35 -8.52
N VAL A 71 14.07 6.09 -8.75
CA VAL A 71 14.64 4.90 -8.09
C VAL A 71 14.79 3.75 -9.08
N SER A 72 15.62 2.74 -8.72
CA SER A 72 15.71 1.53 -9.54
C SER A 72 14.40 0.72 -9.51
N GLU A 73 14.13 -0.07 -10.55
CA GLU A 73 12.97 -0.98 -10.59
C GLU A 73 12.92 -1.94 -9.40
N ARG A 74 14.09 -2.43 -8.95
CA ARG A 74 14.20 -3.29 -7.76
C ARG A 74 13.70 -2.56 -6.50
N THR A 75 14.10 -1.31 -6.32
CA THR A 75 13.68 -0.48 -5.18
C THR A 75 12.19 -0.21 -5.25
N LEU A 76 11.67 0.12 -6.43
CA LEU A 76 10.26 0.37 -6.65
C LEU A 76 9.41 -0.88 -6.34
N ARG A 77 9.78 -2.05 -6.87
CA ARG A 77 9.08 -3.32 -6.58
C ARG A 77 9.06 -3.63 -5.08
N LYS A 78 10.22 -3.46 -4.40
CA LYS A 78 10.32 -3.67 -2.95
C LYS A 78 9.45 -2.68 -2.17
N ALA A 79 9.37 -1.43 -2.60
CA ALA A 79 8.55 -0.41 -1.97
C ALA A 79 7.05 -0.76 -2.10
N PHE A 80 6.56 -1.12 -3.29
CA PHE A 80 5.17 -1.56 -3.50
C PHE A 80 4.83 -2.81 -2.69
N GLN A 81 5.72 -3.81 -2.70
CA GLN A 81 5.53 -5.02 -1.90
C GLN A 81 5.43 -4.71 -0.40
N THR A 82 6.24 -3.77 0.10
CA THR A 82 6.23 -3.40 1.53
C THR A 82 4.99 -2.58 1.91
N VAL A 83 4.50 -1.70 1.02
CA VAL A 83 3.39 -0.78 1.32
C VAL A 83 2.03 -1.39 1.00
N HIS A 84 1.91 -2.09 -0.14
CA HIS A 84 0.64 -2.63 -0.66
C HIS A 84 0.56 -4.16 -0.70
N GLY A 85 1.67 -4.87 -0.40
CA GLY A 85 1.71 -6.34 -0.47
C GLY A 85 1.65 -6.90 -1.91
N VAL A 86 1.77 -6.06 -2.93
CA VAL A 86 1.66 -6.45 -4.34
C VAL A 86 2.74 -5.79 -5.20
N SER A 87 2.96 -6.31 -6.42
CA SER A 87 3.84 -5.66 -7.38
C SER A 87 3.22 -4.38 -7.97
N PRO A 88 4.02 -3.45 -8.52
CA PRO A 88 3.50 -2.26 -9.21
C PRO A 88 2.51 -2.60 -10.33
N LYS A 89 2.76 -3.67 -11.10
CA LYS A 89 1.87 -4.13 -12.17
C LYS A 89 0.52 -4.65 -11.64
N GLN A 90 0.53 -5.37 -10.53
CA GLN A 90 -0.70 -5.84 -9.89
C GLN A 90 -1.47 -4.68 -9.25
N PHE A 91 -0.76 -3.72 -8.68
CA PHE A 91 -1.36 -2.50 -8.15
C PHE A 91 -2.05 -1.73 -9.27
N ASP A 92 -1.37 -1.43 -10.37
CA ASP A 92 -1.92 -0.76 -11.55
C ASP A 92 -3.19 -1.47 -12.06
N LEU A 93 -3.12 -2.78 -12.25
CA LEU A 93 -4.28 -3.57 -12.69
C LEU A 93 -5.48 -3.40 -11.75
N ARG A 94 -5.26 -3.46 -10.42
CA ARG A 94 -6.32 -3.27 -9.42
C ARG A 94 -6.93 -1.87 -9.47
N GLU A 95 -6.11 -0.84 -9.58
CA GLU A 95 -6.57 0.54 -9.69
C GLU A 95 -7.42 0.76 -10.95
N ARG A 96 -6.95 0.29 -12.11
CA ARG A 96 -7.69 0.38 -13.37
C ARG A 96 -9.03 -0.38 -13.32
N LEU A 97 -9.05 -1.60 -12.76
CA LEU A 97 -10.29 -2.36 -12.57
C LEU A 97 -11.25 -1.66 -11.60
N SER A 98 -10.74 -1.08 -10.51
CA SER A 98 -11.54 -0.33 -9.55
C SER A 98 -12.12 0.95 -10.17
N GLY A 99 -11.34 1.65 -10.99
CA GLY A 99 -11.79 2.79 -11.78
C GLY A 99 -12.91 2.41 -12.75
N ALA A 100 -12.70 1.35 -13.52
CA ALA A 100 -13.71 0.83 -14.44
C ALA A 100 -15.01 0.43 -13.70
N ARG A 101 -14.90 -0.20 -12.52
CA ARG A 101 -16.08 -0.53 -11.71
C ARG A 101 -16.86 0.71 -11.28
N ARG A 102 -16.18 1.73 -10.78
CA ARG A 102 -16.82 3.01 -10.42
C ARG A 102 -17.55 3.62 -11.61
N ALA A 103 -16.93 3.62 -12.79
CA ALA A 103 -17.53 4.12 -14.00
C ALA A 103 -18.74 3.29 -14.45
N LEU A 104 -18.68 1.95 -14.33
CA LEU A 104 -19.80 1.05 -14.63
C LEU A 104 -20.98 1.25 -13.68
N CYS A 105 -20.74 1.57 -12.40
CA CYS A 105 -21.78 1.91 -11.44
C CYS A 105 -22.42 3.29 -11.70
N GLN A 106 -21.75 4.18 -12.42
CA GLN A 106 -22.24 5.53 -12.73
C GLN A 106 -22.82 5.63 -14.15
N ILE A 107 -22.90 4.51 -14.88
CA ILE A 107 -23.45 4.49 -16.24
C ILE A 107 -24.94 4.84 -16.19
N ASP A 108 -25.26 5.96 -16.81
CA ASP A 108 -26.60 6.17 -17.36
C ASP A 108 -26.70 5.28 -18.63
N ALA A 109 -27.67 4.35 -18.63
CA ALA A 109 -27.84 3.27 -19.61
C ALA A 109 -27.92 3.73 -21.09
N THR A 110 -27.90 5.03 -21.33
CA THR A 110 -28.10 5.65 -22.66
C THR A 110 -26.80 6.09 -23.34
N ARG A 111 -25.65 6.16 -22.65
CA ARG A 111 -24.46 6.88 -23.20
C ARG A 111 -23.16 6.11 -23.29
N LYS A 112 -22.90 5.10 -22.45
CA LYS A 112 -21.64 4.37 -22.47
C LYS A 112 -21.84 2.86 -22.43
N THR A 113 -21.01 2.12 -23.14
CA THR A 113 -20.99 0.66 -23.15
C THR A 113 -19.88 0.12 -22.24
N VAL A 114 -19.98 -1.16 -21.85
CA VAL A 114 -18.87 -1.86 -21.17
C VAL A 114 -17.56 -1.73 -21.95
N THR A 115 -17.63 -1.82 -23.29
CA THR A 115 -16.47 -1.68 -24.18
C THR A 115 -15.84 -0.30 -24.06
N THR A 116 -16.64 0.76 -24.13
CA THR A 116 -16.14 2.14 -24.01
C THR A 116 -15.41 2.34 -22.69
N ILE A 117 -16.01 1.89 -21.57
CA ILE A 117 -15.37 2.01 -20.26
C ILE A 117 -14.10 1.16 -20.17
N ALA A 118 -14.12 -0.07 -20.67
CA ALA A 118 -12.91 -0.89 -20.67
C ALA A 118 -11.76 -0.18 -21.39
N CYS A 119 -12.01 0.40 -22.56
CA CYS A 119 -11.02 1.16 -23.32
C CYS A 119 -10.53 2.43 -22.60
N GLU A 120 -11.41 3.18 -21.93
CA GLU A 120 -11.05 4.36 -21.13
C GLU A 120 -10.07 4.03 -20.00
N PHE A 121 -10.11 2.81 -19.48
CA PHE A 121 -9.18 2.31 -18.46
C PHE A 121 -8.06 1.44 -19.04
N GLY A 122 -7.78 1.53 -20.35
CA GLY A 122 -6.64 0.85 -21.00
C GLY A 122 -6.82 -0.66 -21.17
N PHE A 123 -8.05 -1.16 -21.20
CA PHE A 123 -8.36 -2.56 -21.50
C PHE A 123 -8.83 -2.72 -22.93
N PHE A 124 -7.91 -2.99 -23.83
CA PHE A 124 -8.22 -3.16 -25.26
C PHE A 124 -8.65 -4.59 -25.61
N GLU A 125 -8.36 -5.58 -24.75
CA GLU A 125 -8.77 -6.97 -24.90
C GLU A 125 -9.94 -7.29 -23.96
N LEU A 126 -11.18 -7.17 -24.44
CA LEU A 126 -12.39 -7.30 -23.63
C LEU A 126 -12.53 -8.66 -22.95
N GLY A 127 -12.07 -9.73 -23.57
CA GLY A 127 -12.08 -11.06 -22.98
C GLY A 127 -11.16 -11.17 -21.76
N ARG A 128 -9.98 -10.53 -21.82
CA ARG A 128 -9.06 -10.45 -20.67
C ARG A 128 -9.61 -9.53 -19.58
N PHE A 129 -10.17 -8.40 -19.97
CA PHE A 129 -10.84 -7.47 -19.04
C PHE A 129 -11.94 -8.18 -18.27
N SER A 130 -12.88 -8.83 -18.94
CA SER A 130 -14.01 -9.52 -18.30
C SER A 130 -13.56 -10.61 -17.32
N ARG A 131 -12.53 -11.37 -17.67
CA ARG A 131 -11.96 -12.38 -16.78
C ARG A 131 -11.28 -11.77 -15.55
N ALA A 132 -10.46 -10.73 -15.76
CA ALA A 132 -9.79 -10.04 -14.66
C ALA A 132 -10.78 -9.35 -13.74
N TYR A 133 -11.81 -8.71 -14.32
CA TYR A 133 -12.90 -8.07 -13.58
C TYR A 133 -13.66 -9.07 -12.71
N LYS A 134 -14.09 -10.19 -13.30
CA LYS A 134 -14.80 -11.26 -12.56
C LYS A 134 -13.93 -11.87 -11.46
N ALA A 135 -12.64 -12.05 -11.71
CA ALA A 135 -11.71 -12.53 -10.69
C ALA A 135 -11.53 -11.53 -9.53
N ALA A 136 -11.57 -10.22 -9.81
CA ALA A 136 -11.40 -9.18 -8.82
C ALA A 136 -12.67 -8.91 -7.99
N PHE A 137 -13.87 -9.01 -8.61
CA PHE A 137 -15.13 -8.56 -8.00
C PHE A 137 -16.20 -9.65 -7.86
N GLY A 138 -15.95 -10.85 -8.35
CA GLY A 138 -16.91 -11.98 -8.29
C GLY A 138 -18.07 -11.92 -9.31
N GLU A 139 -18.20 -10.81 -10.03
CA GLU A 139 -19.27 -10.55 -11.01
C GLU A 139 -18.71 -10.05 -12.35
N SER A 140 -19.48 -10.17 -13.43
CA SER A 140 -19.10 -9.62 -14.72
C SER A 140 -19.39 -8.10 -14.79
N PRO A 141 -18.69 -7.34 -15.69
CA PRO A 141 -18.96 -5.92 -15.90
C PRO A 141 -20.44 -5.64 -16.23
N SER A 142 -21.07 -6.50 -17.04
CA SER A 142 -22.49 -6.37 -17.39
C SER A 142 -23.44 -6.64 -16.21
N GLN A 143 -23.05 -7.55 -15.30
CA GLN A 143 -23.79 -7.79 -14.06
C GLN A 143 -23.73 -6.57 -13.13
N THR A 144 -22.57 -5.93 -12.97
CA THR A 144 -22.42 -4.70 -12.19
C THR A 144 -23.39 -3.61 -12.66
N ILE A 145 -23.51 -3.38 -13.99
CA ILE A 145 -24.46 -2.40 -14.54
C ILE A 145 -25.90 -2.77 -14.20
N LYS A 146 -26.29 -4.06 -14.40
CA LYS A 146 -27.65 -4.51 -14.13
C LYS A 146 -28.02 -4.36 -12.66
N THR A 147 -27.15 -4.79 -11.76
CA THR A 147 -27.38 -4.70 -10.30
C THR A 147 -27.49 -3.25 -9.85
N HIS A 148 -26.60 -2.37 -10.34
CA HIS A 148 -26.63 -0.96 -9.96
C HIS A 148 -27.90 -0.28 -10.47
N ASN A 149 -28.28 -0.50 -11.73
CA ASN A 149 -29.49 0.08 -12.30
C ASN A 149 -30.78 -0.44 -11.62
N ALA A 150 -30.79 -1.70 -11.15
CA ALA A 150 -31.91 -2.25 -10.38
C ALA A 150 -32.05 -1.56 -9.01
N VAL A 151 -30.93 -1.32 -8.32
CA VAL A 151 -30.91 -0.62 -7.03
C VAL A 151 -31.37 0.83 -7.19
N VAL A 152 -30.90 1.55 -8.21
CA VAL A 152 -31.29 2.94 -8.46
C VAL A 152 -32.77 3.06 -8.84
N ARG A 153 -33.32 2.10 -9.62
CA ARG A 153 -34.76 2.10 -10.02
C ARG A 153 -35.68 1.59 -8.92
N GLY A 154 -35.21 0.81 -7.96
CA GLY A 154 -35.97 0.28 -6.83
C GLY A 154 -35.98 1.15 -5.59
N ALA A 155 -35.35 2.32 -5.62
CA ALA A 155 -35.24 3.26 -4.51
C ALA A 155 -36.37 4.33 -4.49
N TRP A 156 -37.48 4.09 -5.20
CA TRP A 156 -38.69 4.97 -5.23
C TRP A 156 -39.91 4.25 -4.72
#